data_edbe9bc01dd85a8eece2d32f84dcac03
#
_entry.id   edbe9bc01dd85a8eece2d32f84dcac03
#
_cell.length_a   1.000
_cell.length_b   1.000
_cell.length_c   1.000
_cell.angle_alpha   90.00
_cell.angle_beta   90.00
_cell.angle_gamma   90.00
#
_symmetry.space_group_name_H-M   'P 1'
#
loop_
_entity.id
_entity.type
_entity.pdbx_description
1 polymer ?
#
loop_
_entity_poly.entity_id
_entity_poly.type
_entity_poly.pdbx_seq_one_letter_code
_entity_poly.pdbx_strand_id
1 'polypeptide(L)'
;SWKNELVLPEQAIREARDPQKALFAQLYGRYQNQLRAYNALDFDDLIMIPTLLLTNNATSRERWQQRFKYLLVDEYQDTNTSQYQLVKLLVGERARFTVVGDDDQSIYSWRGARPQNLVLLGKDYPGLRLIKLEQNYRSAGRILKAANILIANNPHDIEKKLFSELGYGEPIKVIGCRDEEHESERVVAEIISHKFMKRTSYKDYAILYRGNHQARGFEKSLMSNRIPYKISGGMSFFARSEIKDIMAYLRLLVNQDDDNAFL
;
A
#
# COMPACT_ATOMS: atom_id res chain seq x y z
N SER A 1 -11.49 -1.41 -11.71
CA SER A 1 -12.10 -0.11 -12.10
C SER A 1 -11.90 0.10 -13.59
N TRP A 2 -12.92 0.49 -14.32
CA TRP A 2 -12.82 0.84 -15.76
C TRP A 2 -11.81 1.95 -16.02
N LYS A 3 -11.71 2.94 -15.13
CA LYS A 3 -10.72 4.02 -15.24
C LYS A 3 -9.28 3.50 -15.22
N ASN A 4 -9.00 2.49 -14.42
CA ASN A 4 -7.69 1.85 -14.35
C ASN A 4 -7.28 1.12 -15.63
N GLU A 5 -8.27 0.76 -16.46
CA GLU A 5 -8.10 0.16 -17.79
C GLU A 5 -8.25 1.17 -18.94
N LEU A 6 -8.35 2.46 -18.64
CA LEU A 6 -8.60 3.55 -19.60
C LEU A 6 -9.92 3.41 -20.38
N VAL A 7 -10.91 2.71 -19.82
CA VAL A 7 -12.21 2.50 -20.43
C VAL A 7 -13.11 3.66 -20.06
N LEU A 8 -13.58 4.42 -21.08
CA LEU A 8 -14.53 5.51 -20.91
C LEU A 8 -15.96 4.99 -20.71
N PRO A 9 -16.89 5.80 -20.12
CA PRO A 9 -18.26 5.39 -19.89
C PRO A 9 -18.98 4.89 -21.15
N GLU A 10 -18.80 5.58 -22.25
CA GLU A 10 -19.41 5.24 -23.55
C GLU A 10 -18.89 3.89 -24.07
N GLN A 11 -17.62 3.59 -23.85
CA GLN A 11 -17.03 2.31 -24.19
C GLN A 11 -17.55 1.20 -23.26
N ALA A 12 -17.60 1.45 -21.95
CA ALA A 12 -18.14 0.49 -20.98
C ALA A 12 -19.59 0.11 -21.30
N ILE A 13 -20.42 1.07 -21.72
CA ILE A 13 -21.80 0.84 -22.12
C ILE A 13 -21.88 -0.04 -23.39
N ARG A 14 -21.03 0.24 -24.38
CA ARG A 14 -21.00 -0.54 -25.64
C ARG A 14 -20.53 -1.99 -25.44
N GLU A 15 -19.61 -2.20 -24.52
CA GLU A 15 -18.98 -3.50 -24.26
C GLU A 15 -19.75 -4.36 -23.23
N ALA A 16 -20.72 -3.79 -22.54
CA ALA A 16 -21.52 -4.49 -21.56
C ALA A 16 -22.39 -5.57 -22.20
N ARG A 17 -22.07 -6.86 -21.94
CA ARG A 17 -22.76 -8.03 -22.51
C ARG A 17 -23.83 -8.63 -21.60
N ASP A 18 -23.84 -8.28 -20.33
CA ASP A 18 -24.81 -8.77 -19.36
C ASP A 18 -25.54 -7.60 -18.69
N PRO A 19 -26.81 -7.81 -18.20
CA PRO A 19 -27.61 -6.75 -17.62
C PRO A 19 -26.95 -6.04 -16.41
N GLN A 20 -26.21 -6.77 -15.60
CA GLN A 20 -25.54 -6.21 -14.41
C GLN A 20 -24.41 -5.28 -14.82
N LYS A 21 -23.57 -5.70 -15.78
CA LYS A 21 -22.51 -4.84 -16.32
C LYS A 21 -23.07 -3.62 -17.04
N ALA A 22 -24.20 -3.78 -17.77
CA ALA A 22 -24.88 -2.67 -18.41
C ALA A 22 -25.35 -1.62 -17.39
N LEU A 23 -25.94 -2.06 -16.27
CA LEU A 23 -26.34 -1.18 -15.18
C LEU A 23 -25.14 -0.44 -14.58
N PHE A 24 -24.05 -1.15 -14.27
CA PHE A 24 -22.84 -0.52 -13.74
C PHE A 24 -22.20 0.47 -14.73
N ALA A 25 -22.21 0.18 -16.01
CA ALA A 25 -21.70 1.08 -17.03
C ALA A 25 -22.55 2.37 -17.12
N GLN A 26 -23.88 2.26 -17.03
CA GLN A 26 -24.77 3.43 -16.94
C GLN A 26 -24.52 4.24 -15.67
N LEU A 27 -24.36 3.60 -14.51
CA LEU A 27 -24.01 4.26 -13.26
C LEU A 27 -22.66 4.97 -13.34
N TYR A 28 -21.67 4.35 -13.98
CA TYR A 28 -20.37 4.97 -14.25
C TYR A 28 -20.52 6.26 -15.07
N GLY A 29 -21.34 6.23 -16.13
CA GLY A 29 -21.64 7.43 -16.93
C GLY A 29 -22.29 8.54 -16.11
N ARG A 30 -23.29 8.21 -15.29
CA ARG A 30 -23.95 9.17 -14.38
C ARG A 30 -22.96 9.74 -13.36
N TYR A 31 -22.15 8.90 -12.76
CA TYR A 31 -21.11 9.30 -11.81
C TYR A 31 -20.10 10.29 -12.44
N GLN A 32 -19.63 9.99 -13.65
CA GLN A 32 -18.70 10.86 -14.35
C GLN A 32 -19.32 12.22 -14.71
N ASN A 33 -20.58 12.23 -15.09
CA ASN A 33 -21.31 13.47 -15.34
C ASN A 33 -21.49 14.30 -14.07
N GLN A 34 -21.71 13.63 -12.93
CA GLN A 34 -21.83 14.31 -11.64
C GLN A 34 -20.48 14.94 -11.21
N LEU A 35 -19.37 14.23 -11.38
CA LEU A 35 -18.04 14.80 -11.14
C LEU A 35 -17.79 16.04 -11.99
N ARG A 36 -18.13 15.98 -13.29
CA ARG A 36 -18.02 17.14 -14.20
C ARG A 36 -18.87 18.31 -13.74
N ALA A 37 -20.12 18.06 -13.32
CA ALA A 37 -21.03 19.09 -12.83
C ALA A 37 -20.47 19.79 -11.57
N TYR A 38 -19.76 19.06 -10.71
CA TYR A 38 -19.10 19.61 -9.52
C TYR A 38 -17.69 20.17 -9.79
N ASN A 39 -17.21 20.13 -11.04
CA ASN A 39 -15.83 20.44 -11.39
C ASN A 39 -14.82 19.68 -10.49
N ALA A 40 -15.11 18.42 -10.22
CA ALA A 40 -14.36 17.53 -9.35
C ALA A 40 -13.75 16.37 -10.11
N LEU A 41 -12.71 15.79 -9.55
CA LEU A 41 -12.03 14.60 -10.03
C LEU A 41 -11.93 13.59 -8.89
N ASP A 42 -12.03 12.31 -9.20
CA ASP A 42 -11.62 11.26 -8.27
C ASP A 42 -10.15 10.86 -8.47
N PHE A 43 -9.64 9.98 -7.63
CA PHE A 43 -8.25 9.55 -7.69
C PHE A 43 -7.88 8.83 -9.00
N ASP A 44 -8.81 8.06 -9.56
CA ASP A 44 -8.56 7.37 -10.84
C ASP A 44 -8.51 8.37 -12.01
N ASP A 45 -9.28 9.47 -11.95
CA ASP A 45 -9.24 10.56 -12.93
C ASP A 45 -7.88 11.25 -12.97
N LEU A 46 -7.18 11.36 -11.83
CA LEU A 46 -5.85 11.98 -11.75
C LEU A 46 -4.79 11.24 -12.60
N ILE A 47 -5.06 9.99 -12.94
CA ILE A 47 -4.20 9.18 -13.81
C ILE A 47 -4.83 9.07 -15.22
N MET A 48 -6.12 8.74 -15.30
CA MET A 48 -6.79 8.50 -16.58
C MET A 48 -6.82 9.75 -17.47
N ILE A 49 -7.20 10.90 -16.93
CA ILE A 49 -7.33 12.14 -17.72
C ILE A 49 -5.98 12.59 -18.30
N PRO A 50 -4.89 12.69 -17.51
CA PRO A 50 -3.58 12.99 -18.08
C PRO A 50 -3.13 11.97 -19.14
N THR A 51 -3.39 10.68 -18.92
CA THR A 51 -3.04 9.63 -19.87
C THR A 51 -3.77 9.83 -21.20
N LEU A 52 -5.07 10.09 -21.18
CA LEU A 52 -5.87 10.37 -22.38
C LEU A 52 -5.44 11.68 -23.06
N LEU A 53 -5.15 12.72 -22.28
CA LEU A 53 -4.64 13.99 -22.81
C LEU A 53 -3.33 13.77 -23.57
N LEU A 54 -2.36 13.12 -22.96
CA LEU A 54 -1.05 12.87 -23.55
C LEU A 54 -1.12 11.89 -24.75
N THR A 55 -2.11 11.00 -24.76
CA THR A 55 -2.36 10.12 -25.91
C THR A 55 -2.85 10.92 -27.12
N ASN A 56 -3.81 11.83 -26.90
CA ASN A 56 -4.53 12.51 -27.97
C ASN A 56 -3.93 13.86 -28.37
N ASN A 57 -3.00 14.41 -27.59
CA ASN A 57 -2.40 15.72 -27.83
C ASN A 57 -0.88 15.63 -27.84
N ALA A 58 -0.30 15.60 -29.04
CA ALA A 58 1.13 15.51 -29.24
C ALA A 58 1.90 16.68 -28.61
N THR A 59 1.41 17.91 -28.78
CA THR A 59 2.04 19.12 -28.22
C THR A 59 2.15 19.06 -26.70
N SER A 60 1.09 18.67 -26.03
CA SER A 60 1.11 18.48 -24.58
C SER A 60 2.07 17.35 -24.18
N ARG A 61 2.06 16.24 -24.91
CA ARG A 61 2.96 15.12 -24.65
C ARG A 61 4.43 15.52 -24.78
N GLU A 62 4.80 16.18 -25.87
CA GLU A 62 6.17 16.66 -26.13
C GLU A 62 6.62 17.64 -25.05
N ARG A 63 5.76 18.59 -24.66
CA ARG A 63 6.03 19.53 -23.58
C ARG A 63 6.38 18.83 -22.27
N TRP A 64 5.62 17.82 -21.88
CA TRP A 64 5.87 17.07 -20.65
C TRP A 64 7.10 16.17 -20.76
N GLN A 65 7.33 15.54 -21.90
CA GLN A 65 8.56 14.79 -22.16
C GLN A 65 9.82 15.66 -22.11
N GLN A 66 9.74 16.91 -22.56
CA GLN A 66 10.86 17.86 -22.45
C GLN A 66 11.08 18.33 -21.02
N ARG A 67 10.02 18.48 -20.26
CA ARG A 67 10.09 18.89 -18.85
C ARG A 67 10.72 17.84 -17.95
N PHE A 68 10.37 16.57 -18.12
CA PHE A 68 10.94 15.46 -17.36
C PHE A 68 12.17 14.90 -18.07
N LYS A 69 13.35 15.23 -17.55
CA LYS A 69 14.63 14.76 -18.12
C LYS A 69 14.90 13.29 -17.84
N TYR A 70 14.46 12.81 -16.69
CA TYR A 70 14.60 11.43 -16.24
C TYR A 70 13.41 11.07 -15.34
N LEU A 71 12.87 9.87 -15.47
CA LEU A 71 11.74 9.41 -14.67
C LEU A 71 12.20 8.29 -13.74
N LEU A 72 11.86 8.39 -12.46
CA LEU A 72 12.04 7.34 -11.47
C LEU A 72 10.67 6.88 -11.00
N VAL A 73 10.42 5.57 -11.03
CA VAL A 73 9.17 4.98 -10.57
C VAL A 73 9.49 3.87 -9.58
N ASP A 74 8.92 3.99 -8.39
CA ASP A 74 9.05 2.98 -7.34
C ASP A 74 7.80 2.12 -7.26
N GLU A 75 7.90 0.95 -6.62
CA GLU A 75 6.80 -0.02 -6.42
C GLU A 75 6.07 -0.37 -7.73
N TYR A 76 6.86 -0.59 -8.79
CA TYR A 76 6.31 -0.71 -10.14
C TYR A 76 5.38 -1.91 -10.33
N GLN A 77 5.52 -2.96 -9.52
CA GLN A 77 4.64 -4.14 -9.50
C GLN A 77 3.18 -3.79 -9.13
N ASP A 78 2.96 -2.65 -8.46
CA ASP A 78 1.64 -2.20 -8.03
C ASP A 78 0.95 -1.29 -9.06
N THR A 79 1.59 -1.06 -10.21
CA THR A 79 1.02 -0.24 -11.28
C THR A 79 -0.11 -0.97 -12.02
N ASN A 80 -1.17 -0.21 -12.36
CA ASN A 80 -2.26 -0.66 -13.22
C ASN A 80 -2.00 -0.27 -14.70
N THR A 81 -2.93 -0.62 -15.58
CA THR A 81 -2.80 -0.35 -17.02
C THR A 81 -2.68 1.15 -17.33
N SER A 82 -3.50 2.00 -16.68
CA SER A 82 -3.47 3.45 -16.95
C SER A 82 -2.16 4.09 -16.48
N GLN A 83 -1.63 3.67 -15.33
CA GLN A 83 -0.33 4.12 -14.82
C GLN A 83 0.82 3.67 -15.74
N TYR A 84 0.78 2.42 -16.20
CA TYR A 84 1.76 1.90 -17.16
C TYR A 84 1.80 2.76 -18.44
N GLN A 85 0.62 3.04 -19.01
CA GLN A 85 0.51 3.88 -20.22
C GLN A 85 0.99 5.31 -19.97
N LEU A 86 0.66 5.90 -18.82
CA LEU A 86 1.14 7.24 -18.45
C LEU A 86 2.67 7.30 -18.41
N VAL A 87 3.30 6.30 -17.78
CA VAL A 87 4.77 6.19 -17.74
C VAL A 87 5.35 6.14 -19.17
N LYS A 88 4.80 5.29 -20.04
CA LYS A 88 5.25 5.19 -21.44
C LYS A 88 5.14 6.51 -22.19
N LEU A 89 4.02 7.23 -22.03
CA LEU A 89 3.78 8.52 -22.67
C LEU A 89 4.76 9.61 -22.18
N LEU A 90 5.11 9.60 -20.90
CA LEU A 90 6.05 10.54 -20.31
C LEU A 90 7.51 10.24 -20.69
N VAL A 91 7.87 8.96 -20.71
CA VAL A 91 9.22 8.49 -21.05
C VAL A 91 9.51 8.74 -22.55
N GLY A 92 8.58 8.38 -23.42
CA GLY A 92 8.70 8.49 -24.87
C GLY A 92 9.88 7.70 -25.45
N GLU A 93 10.31 8.05 -26.65
CA GLU A 93 11.40 7.37 -27.36
C GLU A 93 12.77 7.55 -26.69
N ARG A 94 12.95 8.60 -25.92
CA ARG A 94 14.23 8.85 -25.21
C ARG A 94 14.58 7.77 -24.19
N ALA A 95 13.60 7.03 -23.70
CA ALA A 95 13.73 5.90 -22.78
C ALA A 95 14.65 6.20 -21.56
N ARG A 96 14.58 7.43 -21.01
CA ARG A 96 15.38 7.85 -19.86
C ARG A 96 14.57 7.67 -18.57
N PHE A 97 14.60 6.47 -18.02
CA PHE A 97 13.87 6.13 -16.81
C PHE A 97 14.55 4.99 -16.04
N THR A 98 14.21 4.89 -14.80
CA THR A 98 14.48 3.72 -13.94
C THR A 98 13.18 3.36 -13.23
N VAL A 99 12.85 2.09 -13.21
CA VAL A 99 11.78 1.55 -12.36
C VAL A 99 12.37 0.61 -11.34
N VAL A 100 11.81 0.64 -10.14
CA VAL A 100 12.14 -0.28 -9.06
C VAL A 100 10.87 -1.03 -8.69
N GLY A 101 10.98 -2.33 -8.52
CA GLY A 101 9.83 -3.17 -8.16
C GLY A 101 10.25 -4.57 -7.77
N ASP A 102 9.32 -5.25 -7.15
CA ASP A 102 9.47 -6.63 -6.69
C ASP A 102 8.15 -7.37 -6.97
N ASP A 103 8.13 -8.22 -7.99
CA ASP A 103 6.96 -8.99 -8.41
C ASP A 103 6.38 -9.84 -7.26
N ASP A 104 7.23 -10.34 -6.35
CA ASP A 104 6.83 -11.10 -5.17
C ASP A 104 6.09 -10.25 -4.12
N GLN A 105 6.21 -8.92 -4.17
CA GLN A 105 5.51 -8.00 -3.28
C GLN A 105 4.20 -7.44 -3.87
N SER A 106 3.77 -7.92 -5.03
CA SER A 106 2.52 -7.48 -5.65
C SER A 106 1.30 -8.03 -4.90
N ILE A 107 0.75 -7.25 -3.98
CA ILE A 107 -0.41 -7.60 -3.15
C ILE A 107 -1.65 -6.74 -3.45
N TYR A 108 -1.60 -5.89 -4.47
CA TYR A 108 -2.67 -4.95 -4.85
C TYR A 108 -3.42 -5.31 -6.13
N SER A 109 -3.41 -6.59 -6.54
CA SER A 109 -4.18 -7.06 -7.71
C SER A 109 -5.68 -6.74 -7.61
N TRP A 110 -6.25 -6.78 -6.41
CA TRP A 110 -7.64 -6.39 -6.13
C TRP A 110 -7.93 -4.89 -6.36
N ARG A 111 -6.89 -4.05 -6.42
CA ARG A 111 -6.95 -2.64 -6.86
C ARG A 111 -6.62 -2.44 -8.33
N GLY A 112 -6.39 -3.51 -9.08
CA GLY A 112 -6.04 -3.48 -10.50
C GLY A 112 -4.54 -3.44 -10.79
N ALA A 113 -3.68 -3.67 -9.80
CA ALA A 113 -2.26 -3.82 -10.02
C ALA A 113 -1.96 -5.01 -10.94
N ARG A 114 -0.98 -4.83 -11.81
CA ARG A 114 -0.54 -5.84 -12.80
C ARG A 114 0.96 -6.03 -12.70
N PRO A 115 1.45 -7.03 -11.96
CA PRO A 115 2.89 -7.32 -11.87
C PRO A 115 3.51 -7.64 -13.25
N GLN A 116 2.69 -8.11 -14.20
CA GLN A 116 3.08 -8.32 -15.60
C GLN A 116 3.61 -7.05 -16.28
N ASN A 117 3.31 -5.86 -15.75
CA ASN A 117 3.86 -4.62 -16.25
C ASN A 117 5.41 -4.58 -16.16
N LEU A 118 6.03 -5.29 -15.20
CA LEU A 118 7.49 -5.46 -15.13
C LEU A 118 8.03 -6.26 -16.32
N VAL A 119 7.32 -7.32 -16.71
CA VAL A 119 7.70 -8.15 -17.86
C VAL A 119 7.49 -7.39 -19.18
N LEU A 120 6.40 -6.64 -19.28
CA LEU A 120 6.09 -5.83 -20.46
C LEU A 120 7.15 -4.76 -20.73
N LEU A 121 7.80 -4.22 -19.72
CA LEU A 121 8.91 -3.27 -19.90
C LEU A 121 10.05 -3.85 -20.74
N GLY A 122 10.43 -5.10 -20.51
CA GLY A 122 11.47 -5.78 -21.29
C GLY A 122 11.10 -5.95 -22.76
N LYS A 123 9.80 -6.08 -23.07
CA LYS A 123 9.29 -6.16 -24.45
C LYS A 123 9.22 -4.80 -25.09
N ASP A 124 8.73 -3.80 -24.38
CA ASP A 124 8.56 -2.44 -24.89
C ASP A 124 9.90 -1.67 -25.02
N TYR A 125 10.88 -2.02 -24.20
CA TYR A 125 12.20 -1.41 -24.17
C TYR A 125 13.30 -2.49 -24.27
N PRO A 126 13.65 -2.98 -25.46
CA PRO A 126 14.64 -4.05 -25.63
C PRO A 126 16.04 -3.74 -25.09
N GLY A 127 16.38 -2.44 -24.95
CA GLY A 127 17.64 -1.98 -24.35
C GLY A 127 17.58 -1.85 -22.81
N LEU A 128 16.51 -2.30 -22.18
CA LEU A 128 16.36 -2.22 -20.71
C LEU A 128 17.43 -3.05 -20.01
N ARG A 129 18.15 -2.44 -19.07
CA ARG A 129 19.11 -3.13 -18.21
C ARG A 129 18.42 -3.59 -16.93
N LEU A 130 18.30 -4.89 -16.75
CA LEU A 130 17.81 -5.50 -15.51
C LEU A 130 18.94 -5.60 -14.49
N ILE A 131 18.73 -5.08 -13.28
CA ILE A 131 19.66 -5.16 -12.15
C ILE A 131 18.90 -5.81 -10.99
N LYS A 132 19.40 -6.95 -10.48
CA LYS A 132 18.83 -7.63 -9.32
C LYS A 132 19.52 -7.15 -8.05
N LEU A 133 18.72 -6.69 -7.07
CA LEU A 133 19.18 -6.26 -5.74
C LEU A 133 18.84 -7.38 -4.75
N GLU A 134 19.70 -8.38 -4.65
CA GLU A 134 19.44 -9.59 -3.85
C GLU A 134 19.99 -9.48 -2.42
N GLN A 135 20.92 -8.56 -2.16
CA GLN A 135 21.42 -8.33 -0.82
C GLN A 135 20.41 -7.56 0.02
N ASN A 136 19.99 -8.15 1.12
CA ASN A 136 19.05 -7.57 2.08
C ASN A 136 19.82 -7.03 3.31
N TYR A 137 19.57 -5.77 3.63
CA TYR A 137 20.21 -5.05 4.74
C TYR A 137 19.28 -4.89 5.95
N ARG A 138 18.06 -5.41 5.88
CA ARG A 138 17.04 -5.26 6.92
C ARG A 138 16.98 -6.44 7.86
N SER A 139 17.05 -7.66 7.32
CA SER A 139 16.69 -8.89 8.03
C SER A 139 17.84 -9.86 8.15
N ALA A 140 17.92 -10.55 9.28
CA ALA A 140 18.86 -11.63 9.49
C ALA A 140 18.55 -12.87 8.62
N GLY A 141 19.54 -13.72 8.42
CA GLY A 141 19.47 -14.86 7.50
C GLY A 141 18.35 -15.86 7.77
N ARG A 142 17.92 -16.07 9.02
CA ARG A 142 16.78 -16.96 9.34
C ARG A 142 15.48 -16.43 8.79
N ILE A 143 15.24 -15.12 8.88
CA ILE A 143 14.04 -14.47 8.36
C ILE A 143 14.03 -14.61 6.84
N LEU A 144 15.16 -14.32 6.18
CA LEU A 144 15.26 -14.43 4.72
C LEU A 144 15.13 -15.87 4.23
N LYS A 145 15.67 -16.84 4.99
CA LYS A 145 15.48 -18.25 4.66
C LYS A 145 14.01 -18.65 4.67
N ALA A 146 13.27 -18.24 5.71
CA ALA A 146 11.84 -18.50 5.80
C ALA A 146 11.06 -17.79 4.67
N ALA A 147 11.38 -16.53 4.38
CA ALA A 147 10.77 -15.77 3.29
C ALA A 147 11.05 -16.40 1.92
N ASN A 148 12.30 -16.77 1.63
CA ASN A 148 12.67 -17.44 0.37
C ASN A 148 11.93 -18.78 0.20
N ILE A 149 11.76 -19.57 1.26
CA ILE A 149 11.01 -20.84 1.21
C ILE A 149 9.52 -20.58 0.95
N LEU A 150 8.96 -19.57 1.62
CA LEU A 150 7.55 -19.22 1.45
C LEU A 150 7.27 -18.77 0.02
N ILE A 151 8.07 -17.85 -0.50
CA ILE A 151 7.84 -17.25 -1.82
C ILE A 151 8.15 -18.22 -2.97
N ALA A 152 9.00 -19.21 -2.75
CA ALA A 152 9.29 -20.25 -3.75
C ALA A 152 8.07 -21.10 -4.15
N ASN A 153 6.94 -21.00 -3.42
CA ASN A 153 5.68 -21.65 -3.81
C ASN A 153 4.92 -20.88 -4.89
N ASN A 154 5.31 -19.64 -5.17
CA ASN A 154 4.68 -18.83 -6.22
C ASN A 154 5.43 -18.98 -7.54
N PRO A 155 4.76 -18.86 -8.69
CA PRO A 155 5.44 -18.74 -9.98
C PRO A 155 6.21 -17.41 -10.03
N HIS A 156 7.43 -17.44 -10.55
CA HIS A 156 8.29 -16.25 -10.68
C HIS A 156 8.53 -15.91 -12.14
N ASP A 157 8.41 -14.65 -12.49
CA ASP A 157 8.86 -14.12 -13.79
C ASP A 157 10.36 -13.77 -13.74
N ILE A 158 10.86 -13.40 -12.56
CA ILE A 158 12.27 -13.02 -12.33
C ILE A 158 12.80 -13.84 -11.14
N GLU A 159 13.63 -14.85 -11.42
CA GLU A 159 14.28 -15.59 -10.35
C GLU A 159 15.21 -14.71 -9.54
N LYS A 160 15.05 -14.70 -8.22
CA LYS A 160 15.85 -13.97 -7.25
C LYS A 160 15.94 -14.75 -5.94
N LYS A 161 17.02 -14.52 -5.20
CA LYS A 161 17.23 -15.13 -3.88
C LYS A 161 17.84 -14.13 -2.93
N LEU A 162 17.06 -13.72 -1.97
CA LEU A 162 17.53 -12.76 -0.97
C LEU A 162 18.54 -13.39 -0.02
N PHE A 163 19.64 -12.69 0.24
CA PHE A 163 20.64 -13.04 1.22
C PHE A 163 21.03 -11.84 2.08
N SER A 164 21.63 -12.08 3.25
CA SER A 164 22.06 -11.03 4.18
C SER A 164 23.41 -11.38 4.80
N GLU A 165 24.18 -10.34 5.05
CA GLU A 165 25.44 -10.41 5.82
C GLU A 165 25.27 -10.09 7.31
N LEU A 166 24.02 -9.86 7.78
CA LEU A 166 23.70 -9.56 9.20
C LEU A 166 23.77 -10.79 10.11
N GLY A 167 24.36 -11.90 9.63
CA GLY A 167 24.41 -13.16 10.37
C GLY A 167 23.09 -13.93 10.33
N TYR A 168 23.07 -15.06 11.04
CA TYR A 168 21.92 -15.98 10.96
C TYR A 168 20.72 -15.52 11.77
N GLY A 169 20.96 -14.77 12.84
CA GLY A 169 19.93 -14.23 13.73
C GLY A 169 19.31 -15.25 14.69
N GLU A 170 18.40 -14.79 15.53
CA GLU A 170 17.66 -15.62 16.48
C GLU A 170 16.59 -16.46 15.79
N PRO A 171 16.16 -17.59 16.41
CA PRO A 171 15.05 -18.41 15.90
C PRO A 171 13.75 -17.61 15.83
N ILE A 172 12.97 -17.85 14.75
CA ILE A 172 11.60 -17.35 14.67
C ILE A 172 10.76 -18.13 15.68
N LYS A 173 10.03 -17.41 16.53
CA LYS A 173 9.10 -18.00 17.50
C LYS A 173 7.69 -17.96 16.96
N VAL A 174 6.96 -19.06 17.13
CA VAL A 174 5.51 -19.12 16.87
C VAL A 174 4.81 -19.30 18.21
N ILE A 175 3.89 -18.41 18.54
CA ILE A 175 3.18 -18.40 19.80
C ILE A 175 1.69 -18.60 19.54
N GLY A 176 1.15 -19.75 19.96
CA GLY A 176 -0.29 -20.00 19.94
C GLY A 176 -0.99 -19.22 21.05
N CYS A 177 -2.07 -18.53 20.71
CA CYS A 177 -2.89 -17.77 21.65
C CYS A 177 -4.33 -18.30 21.62
N ARG A 178 -5.10 -18.09 22.71
CA ARG A 178 -6.50 -18.57 22.84
C ARG A 178 -7.47 -17.69 22.08
N ASP A 179 -7.23 -16.38 22.14
CA ASP A 179 -8.06 -15.31 21.59
C ASP A 179 -7.22 -14.05 21.36
N GLU A 180 -7.82 -13.02 20.81
CA GLU A 180 -7.17 -11.74 20.48
C GLU A 180 -6.68 -10.98 21.72
N GLU A 181 -7.38 -11.10 22.86
CA GLU A 181 -6.97 -10.45 24.10
C GLU A 181 -5.71 -11.12 24.66
N HIS A 182 -5.69 -12.44 24.73
CA HIS A 182 -4.52 -13.21 25.13
C HIS A 182 -3.33 -12.99 24.17
N GLU A 183 -3.57 -12.84 22.86
CA GLU A 183 -2.53 -12.50 21.90
C GLU A 183 -1.87 -11.17 22.23
N SER A 184 -2.66 -10.12 22.44
CA SER A 184 -2.14 -8.78 22.73
C SER A 184 -1.38 -8.71 24.05
N GLU A 185 -1.87 -9.37 25.10
CA GLU A 185 -1.20 -9.48 26.40
C GLU A 185 0.13 -10.25 26.27
N ARG A 186 0.11 -11.37 25.55
CA ARG A 186 1.29 -12.22 25.37
C ARG A 186 2.40 -11.51 24.60
N VAL A 187 2.05 -10.80 23.53
CA VAL A 187 3.01 -10.02 22.71
C VAL A 187 3.63 -8.91 23.56
N VAL A 188 2.83 -8.17 24.32
CA VAL A 188 3.33 -7.09 25.17
C VAL A 188 4.22 -7.63 26.29
N ALA A 189 3.87 -8.76 26.90
CA ALA A 189 4.71 -9.43 27.89
C ALA A 189 6.06 -9.89 27.31
N GLU A 190 6.06 -10.42 26.08
CA GLU A 190 7.30 -10.82 25.38
C GLU A 190 8.19 -9.60 25.10
N ILE A 191 7.62 -8.45 24.67
CA ILE A 191 8.35 -7.21 24.47
C ILE A 191 9.00 -6.74 25.77
N ILE A 192 8.29 -6.74 26.89
CA ILE A 192 8.81 -6.32 28.18
C ILE A 192 9.97 -7.24 28.61
N SER A 193 9.76 -8.55 28.53
CA SER A 193 10.75 -9.56 28.89
C SER A 193 12.01 -9.44 28.02
N HIS A 194 11.85 -9.36 26.71
CA HIS A 194 12.97 -9.24 25.77
C HIS A 194 13.75 -7.93 25.97
N LYS A 195 13.02 -6.82 26.16
CA LYS A 195 13.64 -5.52 26.47
C LYS A 195 14.51 -5.58 27.73
N PHE A 196 14.01 -6.23 28.79
CA PHE A 196 14.75 -6.39 30.02
C PHE A 196 16.02 -7.25 29.83
N MET A 197 15.87 -8.40 29.18
CA MET A 197 16.98 -9.35 28.96
C MET A 197 18.05 -8.80 28.01
N LYS A 198 17.64 -8.14 26.93
CA LYS A 198 18.55 -7.67 25.85
C LYS A 198 18.95 -6.21 25.98
N ARG A 199 18.43 -5.49 27.00
CA ARG A 199 18.68 -4.04 27.23
C ARG A 199 18.36 -3.16 26.01
N THR A 200 17.32 -3.53 25.26
CA THR A 200 16.84 -2.77 24.09
C THR A 200 15.93 -1.62 24.48
N SER A 201 15.55 -0.79 23.52
CA SER A 201 14.60 0.31 23.69
C SER A 201 13.24 -0.04 23.06
N TYR A 202 12.15 0.54 23.52
CA TYR A 202 10.82 0.32 22.90
C TYR A 202 10.77 0.70 21.42
N LYS A 203 11.58 1.64 20.96
CA LYS A 203 11.71 2.02 19.54
C LYS A 203 12.26 0.90 18.65
N ASP A 204 12.86 -0.14 19.23
CA ASP A 204 13.46 -1.26 18.51
C ASP A 204 12.43 -2.36 18.21
N TYR A 205 11.17 -2.17 18.62
CA TYR A 205 10.08 -3.13 18.42
C TYR A 205 9.04 -2.57 17.46
N ALA A 206 8.45 -3.46 16.68
CA ALA A 206 7.29 -3.19 15.86
C ALA A 206 6.28 -4.34 15.97
N ILE A 207 4.99 -4.01 16.08
CA ILE A 207 3.89 -4.96 16.00
C ILE A 207 3.23 -4.76 14.64
N LEU A 208 3.22 -5.80 13.82
CA LEU A 208 2.61 -5.78 12.49
C LEU A 208 1.32 -6.60 12.53
N TYR A 209 0.24 -6.05 11.98
CA TYR A 209 -1.06 -6.69 11.90
C TYR A 209 -1.69 -6.47 10.53
N ARG A 210 -2.63 -7.33 10.15
CA ARG A 210 -3.25 -7.28 8.82
C ARG A 210 -4.38 -6.25 8.72
N GLY A 211 -5.20 -6.13 9.76
CA GLY A 211 -6.38 -5.29 9.79
C GLY A 211 -6.35 -4.24 10.90
N ASN A 212 -6.81 -3.02 10.62
CA ASN A 212 -6.78 -1.92 11.61
C ASN A 212 -7.58 -2.22 12.89
N HIS A 213 -8.57 -3.12 12.83
CA HIS A 213 -9.34 -3.54 14.02
C HIS A 213 -8.48 -4.24 15.07
N GLN A 214 -7.42 -4.94 14.63
CA GLN A 214 -6.50 -5.66 15.52
C GLN A 214 -5.66 -4.71 16.40
N ALA A 215 -5.43 -3.48 15.95
CA ALA A 215 -4.66 -2.49 16.70
C ALA A 215 -5.22 -2.23 18.11
N ARG A 216 -6.55 -2.27 18.28
CA ARG A 216 -7.23 -1.92 19.54
C ARG A 216 -6.78 -2.78 20.73
N GLY A 217 -6.63 -4.10 20.55
CA GLY A 217 -6.17 -5.01 21.58
C GLY A 217 -4.74 -4.67 22.03
N PHE A 218 -3.85 -4.44 21.07
CA PHE A 218 -2.47 -4.04 21.34
C PHE A 218 -2.39 -2.66 22.01
N GLU A 219 -3.16 -1.66 21.56
CA GLU A 219 -3.21 -0.33 22.20
C GLU A 219 -3.61 -0.46 23.68
N LYS A 220 -4.71 -1.21 23.98
CA LYS A 220 -5.18 -1.44 25.34
C LYS A 220 -4.08 -2.07 26.22
N SER A 221 -3.42 -3.11 25.72
CA SER A 221 -2.38 -3.83 26.45
C SER A 221 -1.11 -2.97 26.66
N LEU A 222 -0.68 -2.21 25.64
CA LEU A 222 0.46 -1.29 25.74
C LEU A 222 0.19 -0.16 26.74
N MET A 223 -1.01 0.45 26.70
CA MET A 223 -1.43 1.52 27.62
C MET A 223 -1.48 1.00 29.08
N SER A 224 -2.06 -0.17 29.32
CA SER A 224 -2.14 -0.78 30.64
C SER A 224 -0.75 -1.03 31.25
N ASN A 225 0.24 -1.31 30.42
CA ASN A 225 1.63 -1.51 30.82
C ASN A 225 2.49 -0.24 30.73
N ARG A 226 1.87 0.92 30.44
CA ARG A 226 2.55 2.24 30.30
C ARG A 226 3.68 2.23 29.27
N ILE A 227 3.51 1.48 28.19
CA ILE A 227 4.48 1.41 27.10
C ILE A 227 4.13 2.48 26.05
N PRO A 228 5.06 3.40 25.72
CA PRO A 228 4.82 4.36 24.67
C PRO A 228 4.77 3.66 23.30
N TYR A 229 3.81 4.05 22.47
CA TYR A 229 3.64 3.48 21.13
C TYR A 229 3.25 4.56 20.12
N LYS A 230 3.41 4.24 18.83
CA LYS A 230 2.94 5.04 17.71
C LYS A 230 2.25 4.13 16.70
N ILE A 231 1.06 4.51 16.26
CA ILE A 231 0.36 3.83 15.17
C ILE A 231 0.75 4.48 13.84
N SER A 232 1.14 3.66 12.87
CA SER A 232 1.43 4.07 11.50
C SER A 232 0.35 3.52 10.57
N GLY A 233 -0.12 4.36 9.61
CA GLY A 233 -1.12 3.94 8.62
C GLY A 233 -2.57 3.97 9.07
N GLY A 234 -2.87 4.47 10.27
CA GLY A 234 -4.23 4.61 10.79
C GLY A 234 -4.31 5.62 11.91
N MET A 235 -5.53 6.02 12.28
CA MET A 235 -5.77 6.77 13.50
C MET A 235 -5.96 5.78 14.66
N SER A 236 -5.35 6.08 15.82
CA SER A 236 -5.65 5.37 17.06
C SER A 236 -7.17 5.35 17.30
N PHE A 237 -7.69 4.24 17.81
CA PHE A 237 -9.10 4.13 18.21
C PHE A 237 -9.49 5.29 19.15
N PHE A 238 -8.62 5.60 20.11
CA PHE A 238 -8.85 6.65 21.10
C PHE A 238 -8.66 8.07 20.56
N ALA A 239 -8.09 8.24 19.35
CA ALA A 239 -7.91 9.53 18.70
C ALA A 239 -9.07 9.91 17.77
N ARG A 240 -10.01 9.00 17.52
CA ARG A 240 -11.20 9.26 16.70
C ARG A 240 -12.10 10.29 17.38
N SER A 241 -12.67 11.20 16.60
CA SER A 241 -13.54 12.27 17.12
C SER A 241 -14.71 11.72 17.91
N GLU A 242 -15.43 10.75 17.34
CA GLU A 242 -16.57 10.11 17.99
C GLU A 242 -16.22 9.44 19.33
N ILE A 243 -15.01 8.93 19.49
CA ILE A 243 -14.55 8.34 20.75
C ILE A 243 -14.15 9.42 21.74
N LYS A 244 -13.50 10.49 21.28
CA LYS A 244 -13.19 11.65 22.13
C LYS A 244 -14.44 12.30 22.69
N ASP A 245 -15.47 12.46 21.85
CA ASP A 245 -16.76 13.03 22.24
C ASP A 245 -17.42 12.18 23.33
N ILE A 246 -17.51 10.87 23.12
CA ILE A 246 -18.03 9.92 24.15
C ILE A 246 -17.21 10.02 25.43
N MET A 247 -15.89 10.05 25.32
CA MET A 247 -15.02 10.18 26.49
C MET A 247 -15.19 11.51 27.23
N ALA A 248 -15.47 12.60 26.50
CA ALA A 248 -15.77 13.89 27.11
C ALA A 248 -17.06 13.82 27.93
N TYR A 249 -18.13 13.25 27.38
CA TYR A 249 -19.36 13.02 28.15
C TYR A 249 -19.13 12.16 29.39
N LEU A 250 -18.37 11.08 29.30
CA LEU A 250 -18.06 10.22 30.44
C LEU A 250 -17.22 10.95 31.51
N ARG A 251 -16.31 11.84 31.12
CA ARG A 251 -15.55 12.67 32.06
C ARG A 251 -16.45 13.64 32.81
N LEU A 252 -17.38 14.29 32.13
CA LEU A 252 -18.36 15.20 32.75
C LEU A 252 -19.25 14.46 33.77
N LEU A 253 -19.59 13.19 33.53
CA LEU A 253 -20.34 12.38 34.51
C LEU A 253 -19.54 12.14 35.81
N VAL A 254 -18.21 12.04 35.70
CA VAL A 254 -17.32 11.80 36.85
C VAL A 254 -16.88 13.10 37.50
N ASN A 255 -16.64 14.15 36.71
CA ASN A 255 -16.22 15.47 37.14
C ASN A 255 -17.01 16.52 36.37
N GLN A 256 -18.00 17.14 37.00
CA GLN A 256 -18.86 18.16 36.40
C GLN A 256 -18.14 19.48 36.15
N ASP A 257 -16.97 19.69 36.78
CA ASP A 257 -16.15 20.89 36.63
C ASP A 257 -15.02 20.73 35.60
N ASP A 258 -15.08 19.69 34.73
CA ASP A 258 -14.11 19.47 33.63
C ASP A 258 -14.48 20.35 32.42
N ASP A 259 -14.06 21.63 32.46
CA ASP A 259 -14.30 22.59 31.37
C ASP A 259 -13.73 22.14 30.02
N ASN A 260 -12.62 21.36 30.00
CA ASN A 260 -12.03 20.84 28.77
C ASN A 260 -12.87 19.72 28.14
N ALA A 261 -13.69 19.05 28.93
CA ALA A 261 -14.60 18.03 28.44
C ALA A 261 -15.95 18.61 28.00
N PHE A 262 -16.29 19.83 28.48
CA PHE A 262 -17.51 20.54 28.12
C PHE A 262 -17.38 21.28 26.78
N LEU A 263 -16.22 21.86 26.47
CA LEU A 263 -15.90 22.56 25.23
C LEU A 263 -15.59 21.60 24.09
#